data_0716bba636d9ecd417a8d9ef8c84945f
#
_entry.id   0716bba636d9ecd417a8d9ef8c84945f
#
_cell.length_a   1.000
_cell.length_b   1.000
_cell.length_c   1.000
_cell.angle_alpha   90.00
_cell.angle_beta   90.00
_cell.angle_gamma   90.00
#
_symmetry.space_group_name_H-M   'P 1'
#
loop_
_entity.id
_entity.type
_entity.pdbx_description
1 polymer ?
#
loop_
_entity_poly.entity_id
_entity_poly.type
_entity_poly.pdbx_seq_one_letter_code
_entity_poly.pdbx_strand_id
1 'polypeptide(L)'
;MRNLLILLLLALFYISCDSNRISEQNIDIKGYWQTDSIAKFNFVIEDPTEDYNIYFSLRNGVEFPHSNIYFRYSLMDSLGAIIESDLVNFQLFNAKTGYPLGNGIGDIFEHQYELLTKYRFETRGTYQLSFQQYMRYDSLPEIYSVGYRIEKTIID
;
A
#
# COMPACT_ATOMS: atom_id res chain seq x y z
N MET A 1 27.71 0.96 -37.33
CA MET A 1 27.95 1.45 -35.93
C MET A 1 26.72 2.19 -35.35
N ARG A 2 26.12 3.14 -36.09
CA ARG A 2 24.92 3.89 -35.60
C ARG A 2 23.70 3.01 -35.28
N ASN A 3 23.42 2.00 -36.11
CA ASN A 3 22.29 1.07 -35.88
C ASN A 3 22.54 0.10 -34.71
N LEU A 4 23.79 -0.27 -34.46
CA LEU A 4 24.19 -1.13 -33.34
C LEU A 4 24.00 -0.38 -32.01
N LEU A 5 24.29 0.92 -31.97
CA LEU A 5 24.11 1.79 -30.81
C LEU A 5 22.62 1.96 -30.45
N ILE A 6 21.75 2.08 -31.47
CA ILE A 6 20.30 2.18 -31.29
C ILE A 6 19.74 0.85 -30.76
N LEU A 7 20.22 -0.28 -31.23
CA LEU A 7 19.81 -1.61 -30.73
C LEU A 7 20.26 -1.83 -29.29
N LEU A 8 21.45 -1.36 -28.92
CA LEU A 8 21.95 -1.43 -27.54
C LEU A 8 21.14 -0.53 -26.60
N LEU A 9 20.73 0.66 -27.05
CA LEU A 9 19.87 1.55 -26.28
C LEU A 9 18.47 0.96 -26.07
N LEU A 10 17.88 0.33 -27.09
CA LEU A 10 16.59 -0.36 -26.95
C LEU A 10 16.65 -1.55 -25.98
N ALA A 11 17.77 -2.27 -25.91
CA ALA A 11 17.94 -3.42 -25.00
C ALA A 11 17.95 -3.02 -23.52
N LEU A 12 18.27 -1.75 -23.19
CA LEU A 12 18.27 -1.24 -21.81
C LEU A 12 16.85 -0.99 -21.23
N PHE A 13 15.80 -0.99 -22.05
CA PHE A 13 14.43 -0.79 -21.60
C PHE A 13 13.71 -2.05 -21.07
N TYR A 14 14.33 -3.22 -21.16
CA TYR A 14 13.69 -4.50 -20.78
C TYR A 14 13.94 -4.96 -19.33
N ILE A 15 14.61 -4.15 -18.49
CA ILE A 15 15.00 -4.58 -17.14
C ILE A 15 14.19 -3.78 -16.10
N SER A 16 12.87 -3.97 -16.01
CA SER A 16 12.12 -3.48 -14.86
C SER A 16 10.81 -4.25 -14.65
N CYS A 17 10.93 -5.56 -14.44
CA CYS A 17 9.81 -6.33 -13.91
C CYS A 17 10.17 -6.74 -12.47
N ASP A 18 9.49 -6.19 -11.50
CA ASP A 18 9.57 -6.62 -10.10
C ASP A 18 8.85 -7.97 -9.97
N SER A 19 9.62 -9.06 -10.11
CA SER A 19 9.10 -10.44 -10.11
C SER A 19 8.51 -10.88 -8.77
N ASN A 20 8.79 -10.13 -7.69
CA ASN A 20 8.31 -10.46 -6.34
C ASN A 20 6.94 -9.86 -6.07
N ARG A 21 6.55 -8.84 -6.82
CA ARG A 21 5.24 -8.20 -6.67
C ARG A 21 4.13 -9.09 -7.19
N ILE A 22 3.21 -9.45 -6.30
CA ILE A 22 2.05 -10.30 -6.62
C ILE A 22 0.85 -9.43 -7.02
N SER A 23 0.60 -8.38 -6.25
CA SER A 23 -0.54 -7.50 -6.46
C SER A 23 -0.30 -6.13 -5.86
N GLU A 24 -0.78 -5.10 -6.54
CA GLU A 24 -0.77 -3.73 -6.05
C GLU A 24 -1.95 -2.98 -6.66
N GLN A 25 -2.73 -2.30 -5.81
CA GLN A 25 -3.84 -1.47 -6.25
C GLN A 25 -3.97 -0.25 -5.35
N ASN A 26 -4.44 0.85 -5.94
CA ASN A 26 -4.77 2.09 -5.26
C ASN A 26 -6.18 2.53 -5.64
N ILE A 27 -6.91 3.08 -4.67
CA ILE A 27 -8.22 3.71 -4.85
C ILE A 27 -8.05 5.21 -4.64
N ASP A 28 -8.52 6.01 -5.60
CA ASP A 28 -8.54 7.48 -5.49
C ASP A 28 -9.60 7.92 -4.49
N ILE A 29 -9.17 8.68 -3.48
CA ILE A 29 -10.02 9.22 -2.40
C ILE A 29 -10.51 10.65 -2.70
N LYS A 30 -9.98 11.28 -3.74
CA LYS A 30 -10.37 12.63 -4.20
C LYS A 30 -10.21 13.74 -3.13
N GLY A 31 -9.19 13.60 -2.27
CA GLY A 31 -8.82 14.62 -1.29
C GLY A 31 -9.54 14.56 0.06
N TYR A 32 -10.53 13.70 0.23
CA TYR A 32 -11.26 13.57 1.51
C TYR A 32 -11.61 12.12 1.82
N TRP A 33 -10.95 11.53 2.82
CA TRP A 33 -11.26 10.18 3.26
C TRP A 33 -12.29 10.18 4.39
N GLN A 34 -13.52 9.77 4.07
CA GLN A 34 -14.64 9.70 5.02
C GLN A 34 -14.50 8.47 5.93
N THR A 35 -14.94 8.59 7.19
CA THR A 35 -14.91 7.48 8.17
C THR A 35 -15.73 6.26 7.72
N ASP A 36 -16.81 6.47 6.99
CA ASP A 36 -17.67 5.41 6.45
C ASP A 36 -17.19 4.86 5.09
N SER A 37 -16.18 5.49 4.49
CA SER A 37 -15.60 5.07 3.21
C SER A 37 -14.51 4.03 3.42
N ILE A 38 -14.90 2.76 3.37
CA ILE A 38 -13.96 1.64 3.51
C ILE A 38 -13.35 1.31 2.14
N ALA A 39 -12.03 1.44 2.03
CA ALA A 39 -11.28 1.00 0.84
C ALA A 39 -11.15 -0.53 0.87
N LYS A 40 -11.69 -1.21 -0.15
CA LYS A 40 -11.70 -2.68 -0.23
C LYS A 40 -10.99 -3.15 -1.49
N PHE A 41 -10.14 -4.16 -1.33
CA PHE A 41 -9.30 -4.71 -2.38
C PHE A 41 -9.41 -6.23 -2.37
N ASN A 42 -9.60 -6.83 -3.54
CA ASN A 42 -9.56 -8.28 -3.70
C ASN A 42 -8.26 -8.67 -4.42
N PHE A 43 -7.62 -9.73 -3.96
CA PHE A 43 -6.41 -10.28 -4.57
C PHE A 43 -6.43 -11.80 -4.48
N VAL A 44 -5.57 -12.44 -5.26
CA VAL A 44 -5.48 -13.90 -5.33
C VAL A 44 -4.11 -14.35 -4.84
N ILE A 45 -4.10 -15.31 -3.94
CA ILE A 45 -2.90 -16.05 -3.53
C ILE A 45 -2.90 -17.37 -4.28
N GLU A 46 -1.88 -17.54 -5.12
CA GLU A 46 -1.72 -18.74 -5.95
C GLU A 46 -0.92 -19.83 -5.23
N ASP A 47 0.04 -19.46 -4.41
CA ASP A 47 0.92 -20.39 -3.69
C ASP A 47 0.92 -20.12 -2.18
N PRO A 48 0.16 -20.88 -1.37
CA PRO A 48 0.11 -20.70 0.08
C PRO A 48 1.36 -21.22 0.81
N THR A 49 2.30 -21.85 0.12
CA THR A 49 3.55 -22.33 0.73
C THR A 49 4.61 -21.22 0.85
N GLU A 50 4.43 -20.14 0.13
CA GLU A 50 5.30 -18.97 0.17
C GLU A 50 4.96 -18.03 1.34
N ASP A 51 5.94 -17.24 1.76
CA ASP A 51 5.75 -16.16 2.72
C ASP A 51 5.57 -14.83 1.98
N TYR A 52 4.67 -13.97 2.46
CA TYR A 52 4.29 -12.71 1.84
C TYR A 52 4.48 -11.54 2.78
N ASN A 53 4.91 -10.41 2.22
CA ASN A 53 4.87 -9.13 2.90
C ASN A 53 3.67 -8.34 2.35
N ILE A 54 2.88 -7.76 3.25
CA ILE A 54 1.68 -7.00 2.91
C ILE A 54 1.86 -5.57 3.40
N TYR A 55 1.66 -4.61 2.50
CA TYR A 55 1.86 -3.20 2.76
C TYR A 55 0.57 -2.42 2.56
N PHE A 56 0.39 -1.41 3.38
CA PHE A 56 -0.55 -0.31 3.18
C PHE A 56 0.16 0.83 2.46
N SER A 57 -0.51 1.46 1.49
CA SER A 57 -0.01 2.62 0.77
C SER A 57 -0.97 3.79 0.95
N LEU A 58 -0.42 4.98 1.17
CA LEU A 58 -1.18 6.22 1.33
C LEU A 58 -0.51 7.35 0.56
N ARG A 59 -1.30 8.12 -0.20
CA ARG A 59 -0.85 9.40 -0.77
C ARG A 59 -1.61 10.53 -0.13
N ASN A 60 -0.87 11.49 0.43
CA ASN A 60 -1.43 12.68 1.05
C ASN A 60 -0.72 13.96 0.62
N GLY A 61 -1.40 15.08 0.80
CA GLY A 61 -0.84 16.41 0.59
C GLY A 61 0.01 16.87 1.79
N VAL A 62 0.90 17.81 1.52
CA VAL A 62 1.71 18.48 2.55
C VAL A 62 0.85 19.24 3.59
N GLU A 63 -0.34 19.68 3.18
CA GLU A 63 -1.31 20.39 4.03
C GLU A 63 -2.16 19.45 4.91
N PHE A 64 -1.88 18.13 4.90
CA PHE A 64 -2.56 17.21 5.82
C PHE A 64 -2.37 17.63 7.27
N PRO A 65 -3.45 17.87 8.06
CA PRO A 65 -3.37 18.62 9.32
C PRO A 65 -2.80 17.83 10.51
N HIS A 66 -2.43 16.57 10.32
CA HIS A 66 -1.93 15.70 11.39
C HIS A 66 -0.56 15.11 11.05
N SER A 67 0.27 14.86 12.07
CA SER A 67 1.57 14.20 11.85
C SER A 67 1.46 12.70 11.63
N ASN A 68 0.34 12.09 12.01
CA ASN A 68 0.08 10.66 11.92
C ASN A 68 -1.36 10.39 11.47
N ILE A 69 -1.62 9.15 11.09
CA ILE A 69 -2.97 8.65 10.80
C ILE A 69 -3.21 7.35 11.57
N TYR A 70 -4.40 7.24 12.15
CA TYR A 70 -4.91 5.96 12.65
C TYR A 70 -5.83 5.35 11.60
N PHE A 71 -5.58 4.10 11.27
CA PHE A 71 -6.45 3.33 10.39
C PHE A 71 -6.55 1.88 10.87
N ARG A 72 -7.67 1.26 10.61
CA ARG A 72 -7.87 -0.18 10.82
C ARG A 72 -7.72 -0.90 9.49
N TYR A 73 -6.98 -2.01 9.48
CA TYR A 73 -7.05 -2.96 8.40
C TYR A 73 -7.79 -4.22 8.83
N SER A 74 -8.39 -4.90 7.87
CA SER A 74 -8.96 -6.24 8.06
C SER A 74 -8.66 -7.07 6.82
N LEU A 75 -8.10 -8.25 7.03
CA LEU A 75 -7.85 -9.27 6.02
C LEU A 75 -8.91 -10.37 6.20
N MET A 76 -9.60 -10.68 5.12
CA MET A 76 -10.68 -11.66 5.10
C MET A 76 -10.36 -12.77 4.09
N ASP A 77 -10.81 -13.97 4.40
CA ASP A 77 -10.77 -15.11 3.49
C ASP A 77 -11.91 -15.05 2.45
N SER A 78 -11.97 -16.04 1.57
CA SER A 78 -13.00 -16.17 0.53
C SER A 78 -14.41 -16.40 1.07
N LEU A 79 -14.55 -16.79 2.33
CA LEU A 79 -15.84 -16.98 3.01
C LEU A 79 -16.29 -15.72 3.75
N GLY A 80 -15.46 -14.66 3.75
CA GLY A 80 -15.71 -13.41 4.46
C GLY A 80 -15.38 -13.44 5.95
N ALA A 81 -14.69 -14.48 6.42
CA ALA A 81 -14.20 -14.51 7.79
C ALA A 81 -12.97 -13.61 7.93
N ILE A 82 -12.94 -12.79 8.98
CA ILE A 82 -11.77 -11.98 9.31
C ILE A 82 -10.71 -12.90 9.88
N ILE A 83 -9.56 -13.01 9.20
CA ILE A 83 -8.43 -13.84 9.60
C ILE A 83 -7.32 -13.01 10.25
N GLU A 84 -7.27 -11.70 9.96
CA GLU A 84 -6.33 -10.76 10.58
C GLU A 84 -6.95 -9.36 10.63
N SER A 85 -6.76 -8.62 11.73
CA SER A 85 -7.21 -7.23 11.85
C SER A 85 -6.48 -6.51 12.97
N ASP A 86 -6.04 -5.27 12.73
CA ASP A 86 -5.45 -4.43 13.77
C ASP A 86 -5.72 -2.94 13.52
N LEU A 87 -5.52 -2.14 14.57
CA LEU A 87 -5.54 -0.68 14.54
C LEU A 87 -4.11 -0.16 14.49
N VAL A 88 -3.75 0.45 13.38
CA VAL A 88 -2.40 0.96 13.11
C VAL A 88 -2.33 2.46 13.38
N ASN A 89 -1.25 2.89 14.05
CA ASN A 89 -0.83 4.29 14.12
C ASN A 89 0.36 4.49 13.19
N PHE A 90 0.15 5.19 12.08
CA PHE A 90 1.17 5.40 11.06
C PHE A 90 1.61 6.86 11.01
N GLN A 91 2.93 7.08 11.16
CA GLN A 91 3.52 8.41 11.14
C GLN A 91 3.77 8.88 9.71
N LEU A 92 3.18 10.03 9.33
CA LEU A 92 3.31 10.63 8.00
C LEU A 92 4.32 11.77 7.97
N PHE A 93 4.43 12.53 9.06
CA PHE A 93 5.35 13.65 9.18
C PHE A 93 6.20 13.51 10.44
N ASN A 94 7.40 14.00 10.37
CA ASN A 94 8.26 14.09 11.55
C ASN A 94 7.64 15.06 12.56
N ALA A 95 7.29 14.59 13.74
CA ALA A 95 6.57 15.36 14.76
C ALA A 95 7.34 16.60 15.26
N LYS A 96 8.68 16.64 15.11
CA LYS A 96 9.51 17.78 15.57
C LYS A 96 9.72 18.80 14.47
N THR A 97 9.91 18.36 13.23
CA THR A 97 10.32 19.23 12.11
C THR A 97 9.18 19.51 11.14
N GLY A 98 8.10 18.72 11.16
CA GLY A 98 7.01 18.81 10.19
C GLY A 98 7.36 18.28 8.80
N TYR A 99 8.58 17.76 8.57
CA TYR A 99 8.95 17.20 7.27
C TYR A 99 8.21 15.90 6.99
N PRO A 100 7.72 15.69 5.74
CA PRO A 100 7.13 14.44 5.31
C PRO A 100 8.14 13.28 5.44
N LEU A 101 7.68 12.12 5.88
CA LEU A 101 8.46 10.89 5.97
C LEU A 101 8.31 10.01 4.72
N GLY A 102 7.34 10.33 3.85
CA GLY A 102 7.13 9.65 2.58
C GLY A 102 8.02 10.16 1.46
N ASN A 103 7.95 9.48 0.34
CA ASN A 103 8.60 9.87 -0.90
C ASN A 103 7.65 10.74 -1.73
N GLY A 104 8.12 11.85 -2.29
CA GLY A 104 7.24 12.71 -3.07
C GLY A 104 7.99 13.77 -3.85
N ILE A 105 7.26 14.41 -4.77
CA ILE A 105 7.72 15.57 -5.53
C ILE A 105 6.65 16.65 -5.42
N GLY A 106 7.04 17.86 -4.98
CA GLY A 106 6.11 18.96 -4.74
C GLY A 106 5.29 18.75 -3.47
N ASP A 107 3.97 18.86 -3.59
CA ASP A 107 3.06 18.91 -2.44
C ASP A 107 2.38 17.57 -2.11
N ILE A 108 2.72 16.50 -2.83
CA ILE A 108 2.12 15.17 -2.64
C ILE A 108 3.20 14.17 -2.27
N PHE A 109 2.95 13.42 -1.20
CA PHE A 109 3.84 12.40 -0.66
C PHE A 109 3.16 11.04 -0.62
N GLU A 110 3.92 10.02 -0.99
CA GLU A 110 3.53 8.62 -0.93
C GLU A 110 4.24 7.95 0.24
N HIS A 111 3.46 7.25 1.02
CA HIS A 111 3.92 6.49 2.18
C HIS A 111 3.58 5.02 1.98
N GLN A 112 4.49 4.16 2.42
CA GLN A 112 4.27 2.73 2.47
C GLN A 112 4.54 2.23 3.89
N TYR A 113 3.61 1.46 4.43
CA TYR A 113 3.70 0.87 5.77
C TYR A 113 3.55 -0.64 5.67
N GLU A 114 4.52 -1.36 6.25
CA GLU A 114 4.48 -2.82 6.31
C GLU A 114 3.49 -3.27 7.38
N LEU A 115 2.39 -3.89 6.96
CA LEU A 115 1.33 -4.38 7.84
C LEU A 115 1.66 -5.76 8.40
N LEU A 116 2.01 -6.68 7.52
CA LEU A 116 2.31 -8.07 7.83
C LEU A 116 3.59 -8.48 7.12
N THR A 117 4.51 -9.06 7.89
CA THR A 117 5.82 -9.54 7.42
C THR A 117 5.84 -11.06 7.47
N LYS A 118 6.34 -11.69 6.39
CA LYS A 118 6.44 -13.16 6.31
C LYS A 118 5.12 -13.88 6.65
N TYR A 119 4.02 -13.26 6.22
CA TYR A 119 2.69 -13.81 6.43
C TYR A 119 2.46 -15.00 5.50
N ARG A 120 1.98 -16.11 6.06
CA ARG A 120 1.66 -17.33 5.31
C ARG A 120 0.16 -17.52 5.28
N PHE A 121 -0.40 -17.56 4.08
CA PHE A 121 -1.81 -17.87 3.88
C PHE A 121 -2.06 -19.37 4.06
N GLU A 122 -3.18 -19.74 4.65
CA GLU A 122 -3.49 -21.17 4.88
C GLU A 122 -3.87 -21.89 3.60
N THR A 123 -4.54 -21.22 2.67
CA THR A 123 -5.06 -21.83 1.46
C THR A 123 -4.84 -20.94 0.23
N ARG A 124 -4.76 -21.56 -0.92
CA ARG A 124 -4.89 -20.87 -2.21
C ARG A 124 -6.30 -20.31 -2.35
N GLY A 125 -6.46 -19.08 -2.82
CA GLY A 125 -7.78 -18.49 -3.03
C GLY A 125 -7.78 -16.98 -3.13
N THR A 126 -9.00 -16.44 -3.18
CA THR A 126 -9.23 -15.00 -3.16
C THR A 126 -9.35 -14.51 -1.73
N TYR A 127 -8.66 -13.43 -1.44
CA TYR A 127 -8.70 -12.75 -0.15
C TYR A 127 -9.15 -11.30 -0.37
N GLN A 128 -9.68 -10.69 0.68
CA GLN A 128 -10.04 -9.28 0.68
C GLN A 128 -9.28 -8.55 1.78
N LEU A 129 -8.59 -7.48 1.42
CA LEU A 129 -7.98 -6.52 2.35
C LEU A 129 -8.82 -5.25 2.36
N SER A 130 -9.10 -4.72 3.53
CA SER A 130 -9.84 -3.48 3.67
C SER A 130 -9.15 -2.51 4.62
N PHE A 131 -9.29 -1.22 4.32
CA PHE A 131 -8.77 -0.12 5.14
C PHE A 131 -9.87 0.86 5.47
N GLN A 132 -9.92 1.28 6.72
CA GLN A 132 -10.83 2.31 7.21
C GLN A 132 -10.05 3.29 8.07
N GLN A 133 -10.20 4.59 7.82
CA GLN A 133 -9.62 5.61 8.70
C GLN A 133 -10.30 5.55 10.09
N TYR A 134 -9.50 5.75 11.13
CA TYR A 134 -9.94 5.64 12.53
C TYR A 134 -9.52 6.86 13.36
N MET A 135 -9.47 8.01 12.68
CA MET A 135 -9.25 9.31 13.32
C MET A 135 -10.55 9.79 13.99
N ARG A 136 -10.45 10.80 14.87
CA ARG A 136 -11.60 11.41 15.55
C ARG A 136 -12.35 12.43 14.68
N TYR A 137 -12.19 12.36 13.38
CA TYR A 137 -12.77 13.27 12.38
C TYR A 137 -13.56 12.45 11.37
N ASP A 138 -14.76 12.91 11.04
CA ASP A 138 -15.62 12.23 10.07
C ASP A 138 -15.02 12.23 8.67
N SER A 139 -14.19 13.24 8.36
CA SER A 139 -13.56 13.40 7.07
C SER A 139 -12.12 13.88 7.25
N LEU A 140 -11.17 13.16 6.64
CA LEU A 140 -9.76 13.54 6.61
C LEU A 140 -9.46 14.25 5.29
N PRO A 141 -9.09 15.54 5.32
CA PRO A 141 -8.68 16.25 4.11
C PRO A 141 -7.31 15.77 3.64
N GLU A 142 -6.94 16.18 2.43
CA GLU A 142 -5.62 15.96 1.84
C GLU A 142 -5.20 14.48 1.68
N ILE A 143 -6.16 13.55 1.65
CA ILE A 143 -5.92 12.14 1.32
C ILE A 143 -6.33 11.92 -0.13
N TYR A 144 -5.37 11.56 -0.98
CA TYR A 144 -5.60 11.43 -2.43
C TYR A 144 -5.79 9.99 -2.87
N SER A 145 -5.04 9.04 -2.28
CA SER A 145 -5.27 7.63 -2.54
C SER A 145 -4.90 6.76 -1.35
N VAL A 146 -5.55 5.62 -1.28
CA VAL A 146 -5.29 4.52 -0.35
C VAL A 146 -5.10 3.26 -1.15
N GLY A 147 -4.12 2.45 -0.79
CA GLY A 147 -3.80 1.25 -1.54
C GLY A 147 -3.14 0.16 -0.72
N TYR A 148 -2.81 -0.91 -1.41
CA TYR A 148 -2.04 -2.01 -0.86
C TYR A 148 -1.02 -2.52 -1.87
N ARG A 149 -0.01 -3.20 -1.37
CA ARG A 149 0.97 -3.95 -2.15
C ARG A 149 1.24 -5.28 -1.45
N ILE A 150 1.35 -6.36 -2.22
CA ILE A 150 1.72 -7.69 -1.75
C ILE A 150 2.91 -8.17 -2.56
N GLU A 151 3.92 -8.66 -1.85
CA GLU A 151 5.15 -9.19 -2.42
C GLU A 151 5.46 -10.54 -1.80
N LYS A 152 6.11 -11.42 -2.57
CA LYS A 152 6.78 -12.58 -1.98
C LYS A 152 7.97 -12.12 -1.14
N THR A 153 8.12 -12.72 0.03
CA THR A 153 9.30 -12.46 0.87
C THR A 153 10.54 -13.03 0.18
N ILE A 154 11.57 -12.21 0.04
CA ILE A 154 12.88 -12.69 -0.44
C ILE A 154 13.56 -13.39 0.74
N ILE A 155 13.86 -14.66 0.57
CA ILE A 155 14.70 -15.40 1.53
C ILE A 155 16.14 -15.21 1.03
N ASP A 156 16.93 -14.39 1.74
CA ASP A 156 18.35 -14.24 1.53
C ASP A 156 19.12 -15.48 2.01
#